data_d5c42f0804191c990bb04ec754dda5f9
#
_entry.id   d5c42f0804191c990bb04ec754dda5f9
#
_cell.length_a   1.000
_cell.length_b   1.000
_cell.length_c   1.000
_cell.angle_alpha   90.00
_cell.angle_beta   90.00
_cell.angle_gamma   90.00
#
_symmetry.space_group_name_H-M   'P 1'
#
loop_
_entity.id
_entity.type
_entity.pdbx_description
1 polymer ?
#
loop_
_entity_poly.entity_id
_entity_poly.type
_entity_poly.pdbx_seq_one_letter_code
_entity_poly.pdbx_strand_id
1 'polypeptide(L)'
;KRSKIRTVDFCDTLATILKAARTEQHKNRFKYGELYSLNYYKQVQEKGRSYYELYSLQRSEEVPVDYREIDFVCLRPDGCFESSSTVGIACRTASKKIPGLEGFHFHQLRHTFTSNLLSNGAAPKDVQELLGHADVSTTMNIYAHSTREAKRSSARLLDKVVGD
;
A
#
# COMPACT_ATOMS: atom_id res chain seq x y z
N LYS A 1 1.51 1.52 18.35
CA LYS A 1 1.36 0.17 17.74
C LYS A 1 2.71 -0.21 17.16
N ARG A 2 3.27 -1.35 17.58
CA ARG A 2 4.51 -1.86 16.98
C ARG A 2 4.22 -2.23 15.53
N SER A 3 4.83 -1.54 14.58
CA SER A 3 4.84 -1.96 13.18
C SER A 3 5.60 -3.30 13.11
N LYS A 4 4.90 -4.36 12.73
CA LYS A 4 5.55 -5.65 12.50
C LYS A 4 6.01 -5.68 11.04
N ILE A 5 7.27 -6.02 10.83
CA ILE A 5 7.77 -6.40 9.51
C ILE A 5 6.99 -7.65 9.07
N ARG A 6 6.49 -7.66 7.85
CA ARG A 6 5.78 -8.79 7.28
C ARG A 6 6.12 -8.96 5.81
N THR A 7 6.03 -10.18 5.34
CA THR A 7 6.00 -10.51 3.92
C THR A 7 4.54 -10.45 3.44
N VAL A 8 4.33 -9.95 2.24
CA VAL A 8 3.01 -9.87 1.62
C VAL A 8 3.09 -10.53 0.26
N ASP A 9 2.25 -11.54 0.03
CA ASP A 9 2.11 -12.19 -1.26
C ASP A 9 1.32 -11.29 -2.21
N PHE A 10 1.60 -11.40 -3.51
CA PHE A 10 0.94 -10.60 -4.53
C PHE A 10 0.81 -11.40 -5.85
N CYS A 11 -0.17 -11.02 -6.67
CA CYS A 11 -0.48 -11.67 -7.93
C CYS A 11 0.50 -11.27 -9.07
N ASP A 12 0.51 -12.05 -10.16
CA ASP A 12 1.38 -11.83 -11.31
C ASP A 12 1.17 -10.47 -11.99
N THR A 13 -0.07 -9.98 -12.00
CA THR A 13 -0.38 -8.63 -12.50
C THR A 13 0.38 -7.57 -11.71
N LEU A 14 0.35 -7.66 -10.38
CA LEU A 14 1.10 -6.71 -9.53
C LEU A 14 2.61 -6.91 -9.69
N ALA A 15 3.09 -8.16 -9.84
CA ALA A 15 4.49 -8.44 -10.13
C ALA A 15 4.97 -7.71 -11.40
N THR A 16 4.16 -7.73 -12.44
CA THR A 16 4.46 -7.05 -13.71
C THR A 16 4.54 -5.53 -13.53
N ILE A 17 3.59 -4.95 -12.80
CA ILE A 17 3.58 -3.51 -12.47
C ILE A 17 4.81 -3.12 -11.65
N LEU A 18 5.17 -3.92 -10.65
CA LEU A 18 6.34 -3.67 -9.80
C LEU A 18 7.65 -3.75 -10.58
N LYS A 19 7.78 -4.71 -11.52
CA LYS A 19 8.95 -4.82 -12.41
C LYS A 19 9.07 -3.59 -13.32
N ALA A 20 7.96 -3.10 -13.87
CA ALA A 20 7.94 -1.89 -14.67
C ALA A 20 8.34 -0.66 -13.86
N ALA A 21 7.79 -0.51 -12.64
CA ALA A 21 8.14 0.58 -11.72
C ALA A 21 9.65 0.56 -11.37
N ARG A 22 10.21 -0.61 -11.07
CA ARG A 22 11.64 -0.78 -10.80
C ARG A 22 12.50 -0.38 -12.01
N THR A 23 12.09 -0.77 -13.21
CA THR A 23 12.79 -0.38 -14.44
C THR A 23 12.79 1.15 -14.61
N GLU A 24 11.67 1.81 -14.32
CA GLU A 24 11.58 3.26 -14.39
C GLU A 24 12.45 3.95 -13.33
N GLN A 25 12.50 3.41 -12.11
CA GLN A 25 13.41 3.90 -11.07
C GLN A 25 14.88 3.81 -11.52
N HIS A 26 15.28 2.71 -12.16
CA HIS A 26 16.63 2.55 -12.68
C HIS A 26 16.96 3.56 -13.78
N LYS A 27 16.03 3.82 -14.72
CA LYS A 27 16.18 4.87 -15.75
C LYS A 27 16.35 6.25 -15.12
N ASN A 28 15.53 6.57 -14.13
CA ASN A 28 15.59 7.83 -13.41
C ASN A 28 16.92 7.97 -12.65
N ARG A 29 17.36 6.91 -11.95
CA ARG A 29 18.66 6.89 -11.28
C ARG A 29 19.82 7.17 -12.24
N PHE A 30 19.77 6.62 -13.45
CA PHE A 30 20.75 6.91 -14.49
C PHE A 30 20.65 8.37 -15.00
N LYS A 31 19.42 8.84 -15.26
CA LYS A 31 19.16 10.18 -15.77
C LYS A 31 19.61 11.28 -14.80
N TYR A 32 19.36 11.12 -13.52
CA TYR A 32 19.69 12.11 -12.48
C TYR A 32 21.15 11.99 -11.98
N GLY A 33 21.82 10.85 -12.18
CA GLY A 33 23.21 10.64 -11.79
C GLY A 33 23.46 10.90 -10.30
N GLU A 34 24.36 11.82 -10.00
CA GLU A 34 24.72 12.21 -8.63
C GLU A 34 23.61 13.00 -7.89
N LEU A 35 22.71 13.62 -8.64
CA LEU A 35 21.55 14.32 -8.08
C LEU A 35 20.41 13.37 -7.68
N TYR A 36 20.51 12.08 -8.02
CA TYR A 36 19.53 11.09 -7.59
C TYR A 36 19.64 10.83 -6.09
N SER A 37 18.52 10.87 -5.38
CA SER A 37 18.48 10.61 -3.95
C SER A 37 18.28 9.13 -3.66
N LEU A 38 18.99 8.63 -2.65
CA LEU A 38 18.76 7.36 -2.00
C LEU A 38 18.05 7.59 -0.67
N ASN A 39 17.28 6.62 -0.23
CA ASN A 39 16.46 6.78 0.97
C ASN A 39 17.04 5.98 2.12
N TYR A 40 17.02 6.57 3.29
CA TYR A 40 17.61 6.02 4.50
C TYR A 40 16.63 6.14 5.65
N TYR A 41 16.80 5.28 6.64
CA TYR A 41 16.12 5.42 7.92
C TYR A 41 17.11 5.37 9.07
N LYS A 42 16.73 6.07 10.12
CA LYS A 42 17.40 6.03 11.42
C LYS A 42 16.38 5.68 12.49
N GLN A 43 16.74 4.75 13.38
CA GLN A 43 15.93 4.48 14.55
C GLN A 43 16.24 5.49 15.65
N VAL A 44 15.22 6.21 16.09
CA VAL A 44 15.32 7.21 17.17
C VAL A 44 14.59 6.69 18.40
N GLN A 45 15.24 6.84 19.54
CA GLN A 45 14.61 6.57 20.84
C GLN A 45 14.50 7.89 21.62
N GLU A 46 13.28 8.33 21.86
CA GLU A 46 13.00 9.54 22.60
C GLU A 46 11.88 9.33 23.63
N LYS A 47 12.12 9.72 24.88
CA LYS A 47 11.13 9.63 25.98
C LYS A 47 10.45 8.26 26.09
N GLY A 48 11.22 7.16 25.93
CA GLY A 48 10.71 5.79 25.99
C GLY A 48 9.92 5.34 24.77
N ARG A 49 9.87 6.12 23.70
CA ARG A 49 9.28 5.76 22.40
C ARG A 49 10.38 5.51 21.39
N SER A 50 10.20 4.46 20.58
CA SER A 50 11.05 4.17 19.43
C SER A 50 10.26 4.45 18.16
N TYR A 51 10.85 5.24 17.26
CA TYR A 51 10.29 5.53 15.94
C TYR A 51 11.39 5.59 14.89
N TYR A 52 11.02 5.65 13.62
CA TYR A 52 11.95 5.76 12.51
C TYR A 52 11.81 7.13 11.86
N GLU A 53 12.91 7.79 11.66
CA GLU A 53 13.02 8.98 10.83
C GLU A 53 13.49 8.57 9.44
N LEU A 54 12.95 9.20 8.41
CA LEU A 54 13.26 8.94 7.02
C LEU A 54 13.99 10.12 6.41
N TYR A 55 15.01 9.84 5.63
CA TYR A 55 15.83 10.83 4.97
C TYR A 55 16.03 10.44 3.50
N SER A 56 16.05 11.44 2.60
CA SER A 56 16.50 11.29 1.24
C SER A 56 17.78 12.11 1.06
N LEU A 57 18.86 11.45 0.75
CA LEU A 57 20.19 12.05 0.55
C LEU A 57 20.61 11.86 -0.90
N GLN A 58 21.19 12.88 -1.52
CA GLN A 58 21.76 12.74 -2.85
C GLN A 58 22.97 11.82 -2.81
N ARG A 59 23.26 11.15 -3.92
CA ARG A 59 24.40 10.22 -4.00
C ARG A 59 25.75 10.88 -3.75
N SER A 60 25.85 12.18 -3.95
CA SER A 60 27.04 12.99 -3.65
C SER A 60 27.19 13.33 -2.17
N GLU A 61 26.17 13.11 -1.33
CA GLU A 61 26.21 13.44 0.08
C GLU A 61 26.78 12.26 0.91
N GLU A 62 27.48 12.60 1.98
CA GLU A 62 27.96 11.60 2.93
C GLU A 62 26.81 11.02 3.76
N VAL A 63 26.74 9.70 3.84
CA VAL A 63 25.72 9.00 4.62
C VAL A 63 26.22 8.82 6.04
N PRO A 64 25.51 9.34 7.07
CA PRO A 64 25.86 9.13 8.47
C PRO A 64 25.88 7.64 8.84
N VAL A 65 26.80 7.24 9.74
CA VAL A 65 27.09 5.84 10.11
C VAL A 65 25.86 5.10 10.69
N ASP A 66 24.97 5.84 11.34
CA ASP A 66 23.78 5.28 11.98
C ASP A 66 22.55 5.21 11.05
N TYR A 67 22.68 5.62 9.78
CA TYR A 67 21.65 5.53 8.77
C TYR A 67 21.72 4.17 8.05
N ARG A 68 20.54 3.62 7.74
CA ARG A 68 20.40 2.39 6.96
C ARG A 68 19.57 2.64 5.72
N GLU A 69 20.07 2.18 4.59
CA GLU A 69 19.36 2.29 3.31
C GLU A 69 18.03 1.52 3.33
N ILE A 70 17.02 2.08 2.69
CA ILE A 70 15.70 1.48 2.51
C ILE A 70 15.18 1.75 1.11
N ASP A 71 14.69 0.71 0.46
CA ASP A 71 14.05 0.82 -0.85
C ASP A 71 12.54 1.07 -0.69
N PHE A 72 12.03 2.01 -1.46
CA PHE A 72 10.59 2.27 -1.59
C PHE A 72 10.09 1.88 -2.97
N VAL A 73 8.87 1.34 -3.02
CA VAL A 73 8.19 0.99 -4.28
C VAL A 73 7.81 2.25 -5.07
N CYS A 74 7.31 3.27 -4.39
CA CYS A 74 6.86 4.52 -5.00
C CYS A 74 7.83 5.65 -4.64
N LEU A 75 8.52 6.15 -5.66
CA LEU A 75 9.47 7.25 -5.54
C LEU A 75 9.14 8.34 -6.54
N ARG A 76 9.56 9.55 -6.26
CA ARG A 76 9.64 10.64 -7.22
C ARG A 76 10.72 10.35 -8.27
N PRO A 77 10.69 11.03 -9.42
CA PRO A 77 11.72 10.82 -10.44
C PRO A 77 13.15 11.10 -9.96
N ASP A 78 13.32 12.00 -9.00
CA ASP A 78 14.61 12.35 -8.38
C ASP A 78 15.07 11.35 -7.30
N GLY A 79 14.31 10.28 -7.04
CA GLY A 79 14.60 9.26 -6.05
C GLY A 79 14.08 9.55 -4.63
N CYS A 80 13.59 10.75 -4.36
CA CYS A 80 12.99 11.06 -3.05
C CYS A 80 11.69 10.29 -2.81
N PHE A 81 11.42 9.94 -1.56
CA PHE A 81 10.10 9.39 -1.20
C PHE A 81 9.03 10.48 -1.17
N GLU A 82 7.79 10.09 -1.47
CA GLU A 82 6.64 10.99 -1.39
C GLU A 82 6.06 11.03 0.02
N SER A 83 5.65 12.23 0.44
CA SER A 83 4.93 12.37 1.70
C SER A 83 3.47 11.89 1.56
N SER A 84 2.90 11.36 2.65
CA SER A 84 1.49 10.96 2.68
C SER A 84 0.53 12.13 2.40
N SER A 85 0.93 13.35 2.77
CA SER A 85 0.17 14.58 2.50
C SER A 85 0.13 14.89 1.00
N THR A 86 1.25 14.77 0.29
CA THR A 86 1.32 14.99 -1.17
C THR A 86 0.41 14.02 -1.92
N VAL A 87 0.50 12.72 -1.58
CA VAL A 87 -0.37 11.69 -2.16
C VAL A 87 -1.84 11.98 -1.87
N GLY A 88 -2.16 12.38 -0.64
CA GLY A 88 -3.53 12.75 -0.25
C GLY A 88 -4.09 13.97 -1.00
N ILE A 89 -3.25 14.98 -1.24
CA ILE A 89 -3.62 16.18 -2.03
C ILE A 89 -3.86 15.79 -3.49
N ALA A 90 -2.94 15.03 -4.09
CA ALA A 90 -3.06 14.55 -5.46
C ALA A 90 -4.35 13.73 -5.66
N CYS A 91 -4.64 12.82 -4.74
CA CYS A 91 -5.86 12.02 -4.76
C CYS A 91 -7.13 12.89 -4.72
N ARG A 92 -7.21 13.84 -3.79
CA ARG A 92 -8.36 14.77 -3.69
C ARG A 92 -8.50 15.67 -4.91
N THR A 93 -7.38 16.11 -5.49
CA THR A 93 -7.41 16.96 -6.68
C THR A 93 -7.88 16.19 -7.90
N ALA A 94 -7.44 14.95 -8.06
CA ALA A 94 -7.88 14.08 -9.15
C ALA A 94 -9.36 13.70 -9.01
N SER A 95 -9.80 13.32 -7.81
CA SER A 95 -11.19 12.88 -7.57
C SER A 95 -12.22 13.97 -7.80
N LYS A 96 -11.90 15.24 -7.52
CA LYS A 96 -12.79 16.38 -7.82
C LYS A 96 -13.14 16.55 -9.31
N LYS A 97 -12.31 15.99 -10.19
CA LYS A 97 -12.49 16.05 -11.65
C LYS A 97 -13.36 14.91 -12.20
N ILE A 98 -13.74 13.97 -11.36
CA ILE A 98 -14.48 12.77 -11.76
C ILE A 98 -15.82 12.78 -11.05
N PRO A 99 -16.95 12.95 -11.77
CA PRO A 99 -18.27 12.92 -11.17
C PRO A 99 -18.52 11.63 -10.37
N GLY A 100 -19.06 11.75 -9.17
CA GLY A 100 -19.32 10.63 -8.26
C GLY A 100 -18.12 10.19 -7.40
N LEU A 101 -16.95 10.81 -7.56
CA LEU A 101 -15.78 10.58 -6.71
C LEU A 101 -15.44 11.78 -5.81
N GLU A 102 -16.34 12.73 -5.68
CA GLU A 102 -16.19 13.86 -4.77
C GLU A 102 -16.03 13.37 -3.32
N GLY A 103 -14.95 13.68 -2.69
CA GLY A 103 -14.68 13.18 -1.34
C GLY A 103 -13.93 11.83 -1.29
N PHE A 104 -13.58 11.26 -2.45
CA PHE A 104 -12.73 10.09 -2.50
C PHE A 104 -11.36 10.40 -1.87
N HIS A 105 -10.88 9.49 -1.04
CA HIS A 105 -9.56 9.56 -0.41
C HIS A 105 -8.79 8.24 -0.57
N PHE A 106 -7.48 8.34 -0.54
CA PHE A 106 -6.58 7.22 -0.88
C PHE A 106 -6.88 5.93 -0.08
N HIS A 107 -7.29 6.05 1.18
CA HIS A 107 -7.60 4.88 2.01
C HIS A 107 -8.81 4.07 1.51
N GLN A 108 -9.70 4.67 0.71
CA GLN A 108 -10.82 3.94 0.10
C GLN A 108 -10.37 2.87 -0.90
N LEU A 109 -9.19 3.01 -1.51
CA LEU A 109 -8.61 1.95 -2.33
C LEU A 109 -8.40 0.65 -1.52
N ARG A 110 -8.04 0.80 -0.25
CA ARG A 110 -7.91 -0.35 0.66
C ARG A 110 -9.26 -0.99 0.96
N HIS A 111 -10.33 -0.19 1.10
CA HIS A 111 -11.69 -0.71 1.27
C HIS A 111 -12.15 -1.45 0.00
N THR A 112 -11.91 -0.88 -1.17
CA THR A 112 -12.22 -1.51 -2.46
C THR A 112 -11.48 -2.84 -2.63
N PHE A 113 -10.19 -2.88 -2.31
CA PHE A 113 -9.41 -4.12 -2.32
C PHE A 113 -10.01 -5.19 -1.40
N THR A 114 -10.37 -4.80 -0.17
CA THR A 114 -11.00 -5.70 0.80
C THR A 114 -12.32 -6.26 0.27
N SER A 115 -13.21 -5.38 -0.19
CA SER A 115 -14.52 -5.76 -0.70
C SER A 115 -14.41 -6.68 -1.92
N ASN A 116 -13.50 -6.36 -2.85
CA ASN A 116 -13.28 -7.17 -4.05
C ASN A 116 -12.80 -8.59 -3.70
N LEU A 117 -11.84 -8.73 -2.81
CA LEU A 117 -11.35 -10.05 -2.41
C LEU A 117 -12.44 -10.88 -1.74
N LEU A 118 -13.14 -10.30 -0.76
CA LEU A 118 -14.19 -11.01 -0.02
C LEU A 118 -15.37 -11.36 -0.93
N SER A 119 -15.78 -10.48 -1.86
CA SER A 119 -16.84 -10.74 -2.83
C SER A 119 -16.48 -11.84 -3.84
N ASN A 120 -15.19 -12.06 -4.07
CA ASN A 120 -14.69 -13.14 -4.94
C ASN A 120 -14.31 -14.40 -4.14
N GLY A 121 -14.73 -14.53 -2.89
CA GLY A 121 -14.61 -15.76 -2.10
C GLY A 121 -13.30 -15.92 -1.34
N ALA A 122 -12.47 -14.89 -1.24
CA ALA A 122 -11.28 -14.96 -0.39
C ALA A 122 -11.66 -15.09 1.08
N ALA A 123 -10.95 -15.96 1.82
CA ALA A 123 -11.19 -16.13 3.23
C ALA A 123 -10.89 -14.82 4.01
N PRO A 124 -11.77 -14.39 4.93
CA PRO A 124 -11.57 -13.14 5.67
C PRO A 124 -10.24 -13.08 6.43
N LYS A 125 -9.73 -14.22 6.87
CA LYS A 125 -8.46 -14.33 7.56
C LYS A 125 -7.29 -14.00 6.64
N ASP A 126 -7.30 -14.51 5.41
CA ASP A 126 -6.26 -14.25 4.41
C ASP A 126 -6.25 -12.77 4.02
N VAL A 127 -7.44 -12.18 3.82
CA VAL A 127 -7.58 -10.74 3.55
C VAL A 127 -7.06 -9.90 4.71
N GLN A 128 -7.32 -10.31 5.95
CA GLN A 128 -6.77 -9.66 7.15
C GLN A 128 -5.24 -9.66 7.12
N GLU A 129 -4.63 -10.79 6.80
CA GLU A 129 -3.17 -10.95 6.78
C GLU A 129 -2.52 -10.13 5.65
N LEU A 130 -3.08 -10.18 4.45
CA LEU A 130 -2.65 -9.35 3.32
C LEU A 130 -2.70 -7.85 3.65
N LEU A 131 -3.74 -7.42 4.34
CA LEU A 131 -3.91 -6.03 4.75
C LEU A 131 -3.10 -5.66 5.99
N GLY A 132 -2.72 -6.64 6.82
CA GLY A 132 -2.10 -6.43 8.13
C GLY A 132 -3.03 -5.76 9.12
N HIS A 133 -4.32 -6.07 9.08
CA HIS A 133 -5.25 -5.67 10.11
C HIS A 133 -4.95 -6.43 11.41
N ALA A 134 -4.89 -5.71 12.52
CA ALA A 134 -4.65 -6.32 13.83
C ALA A 134 -5.80 -7.26 14.25
N ASP A 135 -7.01 -6.97 13.75
CA ASP A 135 -8.23 -7.70 14.05
C ASP A 135 -9.04 -7.95 12.78
N VAL A 136 -9.58 -9.16 12.66
CA VAL A 136 -10.45 -9.60 11.56
C VAL A 136 -11.77 -8.82 11.52
N SER A 137 -12.23 -8.35 12.67
CA SER A 137 -13.44 -7.52 12.77
C SER A 137 -13.36 -6.26 11.88
N THR A 138 -12.17 -5.66 11.77
CA THR A 138 -11.96 -4.52 10.87
C THR A 138 -12.21 -4.90 9.40
N THR A 139 -11.79 -6.08 8.98
CA THR A 139 -12.02 -6.61 7.63
C THR A 139 -13.50 -6.91 7.41
N MET A 140 -14.15 -7.53 8.39
CA MET A 140 -15.57 -7.89 8.32
C MET A 140 -16.48 -6.67 8.34
N ASN A 141 -16.15 -5.63 9.11
CA ASN A 141 -16.94 -4.39 9.12
C ASN A 141 -16.94 -3.70 7.74
N ILE A 142 -15.82 -3.72 7.03
CA ILE A 142 -15.75 -3.21 5.65
C ILE A 142 -16.69 -4.02 4.74
N TYR A 143 -16.75 -5.34 4.93
CA TYR A 143 -17.59 -6.23 4.13
C TYR A 143 -19.09 -6.19 4.54
N ALA A 144 -19.43 -5.86 5.77
CA ALA A 144 -20.81 -5.76 6.23
C ALA A 144 -21.66 -4.74 5.43
N HIS A 145 -21.00 -3.78 4.79
CA HIS A 145 -21.60 -2.86 3.83
C HIS A 145 -21.72 -3.44 2.41
N SER A 146 -21.44 -4.74 2.24
CA SER A 146 -21.48 -5.42 0.94
C SER A 146 -22.90 -5.43 0.35
N THR A 147 -22.94 -5.40 -0.97
CA THR A 147 -24.17 -5.32 -1.75
C THR A 147 -25.07 -6.54 -1.57
N ARG A 148 -26.38 -6.37 -1.84
CA ARG A 148 -27.39 -7.44 -1.89
C ARG A 148 -26.98 -8.59 -2.83
N GLU A 149 -26.19 -8.27 -3.83
CA GLU A 149 -25.65 -9.19 -4.84
C GLU A 149 -24.62 -10.18 -4.26
N ALA A 150 -23.72 -9.71 -3.39
CA ALA A 150 -22.75 -10.58 -2.71
C ALA A 150 -23.46 -11.59 -1.77
N LYS A 151 -24.53 -11.15 -1.11
CA LYS A 151 -25.36 -12.06 -0.26
C LYS A 151 -26.06 -13.13 -1.08
N ARG A 152 -26.56 -12.79 -2.28
CA ARG A 152 -27.17 -13.77 -3.20
C ARG A 152 -26.14 -14.77 -3.73
N SER A 153 -24.95 -14.30 -4.08
CA SER A 153 -23.86 -15.18 -4.54
C SER A 153 -23.44 -16.16 -3.45
N SER A 154 -23.36 -15.70 -2.19
CA SER A 154 -23.05 -16.57 -1.04
C SER A 154 -24.14 -17.63 -0.82
N ALA A 155 -25.43 -17.24 -0.96
CA ALA A 155 -26.53 -18.21 -0.85
C ALA A 155 -26.47 -19.30 -1.93
N ARG A 156 -26.09 -18.95 -3.16
CA ARG A 156 -25.91 -19.93 -4.26
C ARG A 156 -24.77 -20.92 -4.06
N LEU A 157 -23.84 -20.66 -3.13
CA LEU A 157 -22.82 -21.64 -2.79
C LEU A 157 -23.42 -22.91 -2.16
N LEU A 158 -24.59 -22.79 -1.51
CA LEU A 158 -25.32 -23.95 -0.96
C LEU A 158 -25.83 -24.87 -2.08
N ASP A 159 -26.20 -24.33 -3.23
CA ASP A 159 -26.66 -25.12 -4.38
C ASP A 159 -25.57 -26.08 -4.89
N LYS A 160 -24.29 -25.71 -4.71
CA LYS A 160 -23.14 -26.54 -5.08
C LYS A 160 -22.88 -27.68 -4.07
N VAL A 161 -23.33 -27.53 -2.84
CA VAL A 161 -23.14 -28.54 -1.78
C VAL A 161 -24.29 -29.54 -1.75
N VAL A 162 -25.48 -29.11 -2.18
CA VAL A 162 -26.72 -29.93 -2.15
C VAL A 162 -26.97 -30.63 -3.49
N GLY A 163 -26.28 -30.21 -4.55
CA GLY A 163 -26.46 -30.73 -5.93
C GLY A 163 -25.57 -31.95 -6.28
N ASP A 164 -24.78 -32.46 -5.34
CA ASP A 164 -24.08 -33.75 -5.39
C ASP A 164 -24.85 -34.77 -4.53
#